data_7fd05ef33d3033c1c6cfb785ea590fa2
#
_entry.id   7fd05ef33d3033c1c6cfb785ea590fa2
#
_cell.length_a   1.000
_cell.length_b   1.000
_cell.length_c   1.000
_cell.angle_alpha   90.00
_cell.angle_beta   90.00
_cell.angle_gamma   90.00
#
_symmetry.space_group_name_H-M   'P 1'
#
loop_
_entity.id
_entity.type
_entity.pdbx_description
1 polymer ?
#
loop_
_entity_poly.entity_id
_entity_poly.type
_entity_poly.pdbx_seq_one_letter_code
_entity_poly.pdbx_strand_id
1 'polypeptide(L)'
;NEMLPPSNSPAYLASATAGVYAALAEADPRAIWVMQGWLFHSRPEFWQETQMKALLHAVPHGKLLVLDLYSEDSPVWSRTDSYYGTPFIWNMLHNFGGRSGMFARLTTIANAADPKSPAFALAANATATPSNQGGQLRGLGLTPEAIETNPIVYDLMMENVWRGTDGVTDLDAWVDRYAERRYGLKRADLQKGLLANRLLQNSVYDYHESTTDKQGTSGSIFAAR
;
A
#
# COMPACT_ATOMS: atom_id res chain seq x y z
N ASN A 1 -11.82 -10.86 9.82
CA ASN A 1 -11.31 -9.49 10.02
C ASN A 1 -12.29 -8.41 9.58
N GLU A 2 -13.42 -8.77 8.99
CA GLU A 2 -14.49 -7.83 8.61
C GLU A 2 -15.61 -7.79 9.64
N MET A 3 -15.56 -8.66 10.64
CA MET A 3 -16.47 -8.62 11.77
C MET A 3 -16.16 -7.42 12.66
N LEU A 4 -17.18 -6.68 12.99
CA LEU A 4 -17.04 -5.56 13.92
C LEU A 4 -16.87 -6.07 15.35
N PRO A 5 -16.08 -5.37 16.18
CA PRO A 5 -16.08 -5.59 17.62
C PRO A 5 -17.49 -5.44 18.21
N PRO A 6 -17.80 -6.12 19.30
CA PRO A 6 -19.13 -6.07 19.92
C PRO A 6 -19.47 -4.69 20.51
N SER A 7 -18.48 -3.79 20.62
CA SER A 7 -18.66 -2.43 21.11
C SER A 7 -17.73 -1.46 20.41
N ASN A 8 -18.24 -0.26 20.11
CA ASN A 8 -17.45 0.86 19.60
C ASN A 8 -16.93 1.80 20.71
N SER A 9 -17.12 1.41 21.98
CA SER A 9 -16.58 2.17 23.12
C SER A 9 -15.07 2.25 23.04
N PRO A 10 -14.45 3.43 23.09
CA PRO A 10 -13.00 3.58 23.11
C PRO A 10 -12.35 2.81 24.24
N ALA A 11 -12.96 2.80 25.43
CA ALA A 11 -12.45 2.06 26.57
C ALA A 11 -12.44 0.55 26.33
N TYR A 12 -13.49 0.01 25.70
CA TYR A 12 -13.55 -1.40 25.31
C TYR A 12 -12.44 -1.75 24.30
N LEU A 13 -12.33 -0.97 23.23
CA LEU A 13 -11.34 -1.18 22.17
C LEU A 13 -9.91 -1.12 22.72
N ALA A 14 -9.62 -0.15 23.56
CA ALA A 14 -8.31 -0.03 24.19
C ALA A 14 -8.00 -1.22 25.10
N SER A 15 -8.95 -1.63 25.95
CA SER A 15 -8.78 -2.75 26.86
C SER A 15 -8.58 -4.07 26.09
N ALA A 16 -9.39 -4.35 25.07
CA ALA A 16 -9.27 -5.54 24.25
C ALA A 16 -7.91 -5.61 23.53
N THR A 17 -7.49 -4.49 22.93
CA THR A 17 -6.21 -4.38 22.24
C THR A 17 -5.03 -4.56 23.19
N ALA A 18 -5.06 -3.90 24.33
CA ALA A 18 -4.02 -4.06 25.36
C ALA A 18 -3.91 -5.51 25.83
N GLY A 19 -5.05 -6.22 26.00
CA GLY A 19 -5.08 -7.63 26.35
C GLY A 19 -4.42 -8.53 25.30
N VAL A 20 -4.69 -8.29 24.02
CA VAL A 20 -4.03 -9.04 22.92
C VAL A 20 -2.52 -8.82 22.95
N TYR A 21 -2.09 -7.56 23.07
CA TYR A 21 -0.66 -7.27 23.11
C TYR A 21 0.02 -7.83 24.37
N ALA A 22 -0.65 -7.77 25.53
CA ALA A 22 -0.11 -8.34 26.77
C ALA A 22 0.17 -9.85 26.63
N ALA A 23 -0.73 -10.60 25.99
CA ALA A 23 -0.51 -12.02 25.72
C ALA A 23 0.68 -12.28 24.78
N LEU A 24 0.89 -11.44 23.77
CA LEU A 24 2.07 -11.53 22.91
C LEU A 24 3.35 -11.24 23.68
N ALA A 25 3.34 -10.19 24.50
CA ALA A 25 4.50 -9.76 25.30
C ALA A 25 4.85 -10.73 26.42
N GLU A 26 3.88 -11.48 26.93
CA GLU A 26 4.11 -12.56 27.91
C GLU A 26 4.95 -13.68 27.27
N ALA A 27 4.67 -14.02 26.01
CA ALA A 27 5.43 -15.04 25.28
C ALA A 27 6.82 -14.53 24.85
N ASP A 28 6.92 -13.30 24.33
CA ASP A 28 8.18 -12.63 24.01
C ASP A 28 8.07 -11.13 24.30
N PRO A 29 8.78 -10.61 25.32
CA PRO A 29 8.79 -9.18 25.63
C PRO A 29 9.32 -8.28 24.50
N ARG A 30 10.02 -8.86 23.51
CA ARG A 30 10.50 -8.15 22.33
C ARG A 30 9.51 -8.16 21.18
N ALA A 31 8.39 -8.89 21.30
CA ALA A 31 7.40 -9.02 20.25
C ALA A 31 6.97 -7.66 19.70
N ILE A 32 6.82 -7.59 18.39
CA ILE A 32 6.15 -6.52 17.66
C ILE A 32 4.91 -7.13 17.04
N TRP A 33 3.75 -6.55 17.34
CA TRP A 33 2.50 -6.98 16.73
C TRP A 33 2.40 -6.38 15.33
N VAL A 34 2.37 -7.22 14.31
CA VAL A 34 2.08 -6.81 12.93
C VAL A 34 0.60 -7.03 12.68
N MET A 35 -0.11 -5.96 12.36
CA MET A 35 -1.56 -5.96 12.21
C MET A 35 -1.97 -5.51 10.80
N GLN A 36 -2.93 -6.21 10.19
CA GLN A 36 -3.55 -5.75 8.96
C GLN A 36 -4.42 -4.51 9.21
N GLY A 37 -4.24 -3.48 8.37
CA GLY A 37 -5.05 -2.26 8.40
C GLY A 37 -6.40 -2.38 7.67
N TRP A 38 -6.70 -3.54 7.08
CA TRP A 38 -7.91 -3.75 6.28
C TRP A 38 -9.22 -3.43 7.02
N LEU A 39 -9.27 -3.71 8.31
CA LEU A 39 -10.45 -3.37 9.12
C LEU A 39 -10.81 -1.88 9.05
N PHE A 40 -9.82 -1.01 9.01
CA PHE A 40 -10.03 0.44 8.91
C PHE A 40 -10.51 0.86 7.52
N HIS A 41 -10.12 0.13 6.49
CA HIS A 41 -10.57 0.35 5.12
C HIS A 41 -11.99 -0.18 4.91
N SER A 42 -12.29 -1.40 5.36
CA SER A 42 -13.54 -2.09 5.08
C SER A 42 -14.75 -1.55 5.86
N ARG A 43 -14.52 -0.91 7.00
CA ARG A 43 -15.57 -0.38 7.88
C ARG A 43 -15.23 1.02 8.39
N PRO A 44 -15.06 1.99 7.50
CA PRO A 44 -14.67 3.35 7.89
C PRO A 44 -15.71 4.05 8.76
N GLU A 45 -16.99 3.67 8.65
CA GLU A 45 -18.09 4.19 9.44
C GLU A 45 -17.99 3.81 10.93
N PHE A 46 -17.41 2.65 11.23
CA PHE A 46 -17.16 2.21 12.60
C PHE A 46 -15.82 2.78 13.11
N TRP A 47 -14.78 2.72 12.28
CA TRP A 47 -13.42 3.11 12.62
C TRP A 47 -13.18 4.60 12.39
N GLN A 48 -13.82 5.41 13.23
CA GLN A 48 -13.60 6.85 13.28
C GLN A 48 -12.31 7.16 14.08
N GLU A 49 -11.88 8.39 14.05
CA GLU A 49 -10.63 8.83 14.70
C GLU A 49 -10.51 8.34 16.16
N THR A 50 -11.57 8.50 16.95
CA THR A 50 -11.57 8.12 18.36
C THR A 50 -11.39 6.63 18.56
N GLN A 51 -12.06 5.79 17.75
CA GLN A 51 -11.95 4.33 17.81
C GLN A 51 -10.58 3.85 17.35
N MET A 52 -10.07 4.42 16.26
CA MET A 52 -8.74 4.10 15.76
C MET A 52 -7.65 4.47 16.76
N LYS A 53 -7.69 5.67 17.33
CA LYS A 53 -6.74 6.08 18.37
C LYS A 53 -6.82 5.18 19.61
N ALA A 54 -8.02 4.79 20.03
CA ALA A 54 -8.20 3.90 21.17
C ALA A 54 -7.55 2.53 20.93
N LEU A 55 -7.66 1.98 19.73
CA LEU A 55 -6.98 0.74 19.36
C LEU A 55 -5.47 0.95 19.25
N LEU A 56 -5.04 1.88 18.41
CA LEU A 56 -3.63 2.04 18.04
C LEU A 56 -2.73 2.44 19.21
N HIS A 57 -3.23 3.31 20.09
CA HIS A 57 -2.46 3.82 21.23
C HIS A 57 -2.57 2.95 22.50
N ALA A 58 -3.35 1.87 22.47
CA ALA A 58 -3.39 0.90 23.56
C ALA A 58 -2.16 -0.02 23.60
N VAL A 59 -1.40 -0.07 22.50
CA VAL A 59 -0.13 -0.80 22.42
C VAL A 59 1.02 0.17 22.64
N PRO A 60 2.07 -0.20 23.41
CA PRO A 60 3.22 0.67 23.60
C PRO A 60 3.85 1.10 22.27
N HIS A 61 4.30 2.33 22.20
CA HIS A 61 4.89 2.89 20.98
C HIS A 61 6.03 2.01 20.44
N GLY A 62 6.02 1.76 19.12
CA GLY A 62 7.00 0.90 18.46
C GLY A 62 6.75 -0.61 18.60
N LYS A 63 5.69 -1.00 19.31
CA LYS A 63 5.30 -2.41 19.47
C LYS A 63 4.12 -2.85 18.60
N LEU A 64 3.57 -1.92 17.82
CA LEU A 64 2.55 -2.16 16.81
C LEU A 64 3.06 -1.65 15.46
N LEU A 65 2.90 -2.46 14.42
CA LEU A 65 3.19 -2.13 13.04
C LEU A 65 1.95 -2.42 12.19
N VAL A 66 1.41 -1.41 11.54
CA VAL A 66 0.20 -1.55 10.71
C VAL A 66 0.59 -1.78 9.26
N LEU A 67 0.00 -2.78 8.61
CA LEU A 67 0.09 -2.97 7.17
C LEU A 67 -1.09 -2.25 6.50
N ASP A 68 -0.84 -1.17 5.79
CA ASP A 68 -1.85 -0.46 5.02
C ASP A 68 -2.06 -1.17 3.68
N LEU A 69 -2.97 -2.15 3.65
CA LEU A 69 -2.99 -3.21 2.64
C LEU A 69 -3.32 -2.77 1.21
N TYR A 70 -3.94 -1.65 1.00
CA TYR A 70 -4.39 -1.21 -0.32
C TYR A 70 -3.99 0.24 -0.58
N SER A 71 -2.73 0.53 -0.28
CA SER A 71 -2.21 1.89 -0.32
C SER A 71 -2.16 2.50 -1.72
N GLU A 72 -2.07 1.68 -2.75
CA GLU A 72 -2.02 2.16 -4.14
C GLU A 72 -3.36 2.66 -4.68
N ASP A 73 -4.46 2.32 -4.02
CA ASP A 73 -5.80 2.74 -4.44
C ASP A 73 -6.57 3.50 -3.36
N SER A 74 -6.60 2.93 -2.17
CA SER A 74 -7.45 3.43 -1.08
C SER A 74 -6.69 3.47 0.24
N PRO A 75 -5.64 4.30 0.32
CA PRO A 75 -4.77 4.38 1.49
C PRO A 75 -5.52 4.88 2.73
N VAL A 76 -5.34 4.16 3.85
CA VAL A 76 -5.88 4.60 5.14
C VAL A 76 -4.97 5.64 5.79
N TRP A 77 -3.65 5.52 5.61
CA TRP A 77 -2.66 6.43 6.19
C TRP A 77 -2.92 7.90 5.84
N SER A 78 -3.40 8.18 4.62
CA SER A 78 -3.63 9.55 4.14
C SER A 78 -4.76 10.28 4.86
N ARG A 79 -5.78 9.54 5.32
CA ARG A 79 -6.94 10.09 6.03
C ARG A 79 -6.85 10.03 7.54
N THR A 80 -5.75 9.48 8.07
CA THR A 80 -5.57 9.21 9.50
C THR A 80 -4.31 9.87 10.06
N ASP A 81 -3.84 10.94 9.43
CA ASP A 81 -2.60 11.59 9.82
C ASP A 81 -1.49 10.57 10.11
N SER A 82 -1.21 9.70 9.11
CA SER A 82 -0.22 8.63 9.20
C SER A 82 -0.45 7.69 10.41
N TYR A 83 -1.67 7.18 10.53
CA TYR A 83 -2.08 6.30 11.63
C TYR A 83 -1.85 6.92 13.02
N TYR A 84 -2.03 8.24 13.10
CA TYR A 84 -1.88 9.01 14.35
C TYR A 84 -0.55 8.75 15.05
N GLY A 85 0.53 8.60 14.27
CA GLY A 85 1.88 8.34 14.79
C GLY A 85 2.22 6.87 15.03
N THR A 86 1.35 5.94 14.71
CA THR A 86 1.65 4.51 14.77
C THR A 86 2.50 4.10 13.56
N PRO A 87 3.59 3.31 13.73
CA PRO A 87 4.38 2.80 12.62
C PRO A 87 3.53 2.01 11.62
N PHE A 88 3.76 2.25 10.33
CA PHE A 88 3.05 1.52 9.27
C PHE A 88 3.93 1.21 8.06
N ILE A 89 3.48 0.25 7.26
CA ILE A 89 4.05 -0.15 5.98
C ILE A 89 3.06 0.21 4.88
N TRP A 90 3.52 0.88 3.84
CA TRP A 90 2.76 1.09 2.62
C TRP A 90 2.73 -0.23 1.84
N ASN A 91 1.58 -0.87 1.70
CA ASN A 91 1.47 -2.16 1.02
C ASN A 91 0.68 -2.04 -0.27
N MET A 92 1.23 -2.64 -1.32
CA MET A 92 0.53 -2.86 -2.56
C MET A 92 -0.25 -4.18 -2.49
N LEU A 93 -1.54 -4.11 -2.74
CA LEU A 93 -2.40 -5.29 -2.90
C LEU A 93 -2.36 -5.80 -4.33
N HIS A 94 -2.40 -4.91 -5.29
CA HIS A 94 -2.44 -5.12 -6.73
C HIS A 94 -3.73 -5.80 -7.19
N ASN A 95 -3.98 -7.03 -6.77
CA ASN A 95 -5.09 -7.83 -7.27
C ASN A 95 -5.76 -8.63 -6.15
N PHE A 96 -7.09 -8.73 -6.22
CA PHE A 96 -7.89 -9.51 -5.28
C PHE A 96 -7.96 -10.98 -5.70
N GLY A 97 -8.16 -11.87 -4.74
CA GLY A 97 -8.33 -13.30 -4.98
C GLY A 97 -9.45 -13.60 -5.98
N GLY A 98 -9.18 -14.50 -6.92
CA GLY A 98 -10.12 -14.88 -7.97
C GLY A 98 -10.29 -13.85 -9.09
N ARG A 99 -9.47 -12.80 -9.13
CA ARG A 99 -9.50 -11.80 -10.17
C ARG A 99 -8.20 -11.77 -10.93
N SER A 100 -8.28 -11.93 -12.24
CA SER A 100 -7.12 -11.89 -13.12
C SER A 100 -7.19 -10.64 -14.00
N GLY A 101 -6.09 -9.93 -14.12
CA GLY A 101 -5.99 -8.76 -14.98
C GLY A 101 -4.58 -8.24 -15.07
N MET A 102 -4.31 -7.51 -16.14
CA MET A 102 -3.03 -6.84 -16.34
C MET A 102 -3.02 -5.43 -15.76
N PHE A 103 -4.10 -5.05 -15.11
CA PHE A 103 -4.25 -3.74 -14.48
C PHE A 103 -3.12 -3.47 -13.49
N ALA A 104 -2.68 -2.22 -13.48
CA ALA A 104 -1.68 -1.73 -12.55
C ALA A 104 -1.95 -0.25 -12.25
N ARG A 105 -1.19 0.31 -11.31
CA ARG A 105 -1.16 1.73 -10.96
C ARG A 105 0.30 2.17 -10.92
N LEU A 106 0.99 2.06 -12.07
CA LEU A 106 2.43 2.26 -12.13
C LEU A 106 2.86 3.64 -11.63
N THR A 107 2.14 4.69 -11.99
CA THR A 107 2.43 6.04 -11.49
C THR A 107 2.33 6.13 -9.96
N THR A 108 1.28 5.55 -9.38
CA THR A 108 1.11 5.54 -7.92
C THR A 108 2.23 4.75 -7.24
N ILE A 109 2.60 3.60 -7.81
CA ILE A 109 3.66 2.73 -7.27
C ILE A 109 5.03 3.40 -7.41
N ALA A 110 5.31 4.04 -8.56
CA ALA A 110 6.54 4.81 -8.74
C ALA A 110 6.68 5.91 -7.67
N ASN A 111 5.58 6.59 -7.37
CA ASN A 111 5.54 7.68 -6.38
C ASN A 111 5.52 7.18 -4.93
N ALA A 112 5.24 5.92 -4.66
CA ALA A 112 5.16 5.38 -3.30
C ALA A 112 6.47 5.52 -2.51
N ALA A 113 7.60 5.48 -3.19
CA ALA A 113 8.93 5.65 -2.61
C ALA A 113 9.57 7.00 -2.91
N ASP A 114 8.93 7.86 -3.71
CA ASP A 114 9.50 9.18 -4.05
C ASP A 114 9.38 10.15 -2.85
N PRO A 115 10.53 10.58 -2.27
CA PRO A 115 10.54 11.53 -1.17
C PRO A 115 9.91 12.89 -1.52
N LYS A 116 9.83 13.21 -2.81
CA LYS A 116 9.23 14.45 -3.31
C LYS A 116 7.74 14.33 -3.54
N SER A 117 7.19 13.11 -3.53
CA SER A 117 5.76 12.94 -3.66
C SER A 117 5.05 13.50 -2.43
N PRO A 118 3.88 14.15 -2.61
CA PRO A 118 3.09 14.60 -1.47
C PRO A 118 2.74 13.44 -0.52
N ALA A 119 2.58 12.25 -1.07
CA ALA A 119 2.29 11.04 -0.32
C ALA A 119 3.43 10.67 0.63
N PHE A 120 4.67 10.61 0.13
CA PHE A 120 5.84 10.32 0.94
C PHE A 120 6.14 11.45 1.93
N ALA A 121 6.06 12.70 1.49
CA ALA A 121 6.30 13.86 2.34
C ALA A 121 5.32 13.92 3.52
N LEU A 122 4.05 13.62 3.31
CA LEU A 122 3.06 13.52 4.38
C LEU A 122 3.37 12.36 5.32
N ALA A 123 3.73 11.20 4.80
CA ALA A 123 4.02 10.01 5.59
C ALA A 123 5.35 10.12 6.36
N ALA A 124 6.38 10.72 5.74
CA ALA A 124 7.71 10.86 6.33
C ALA A 124 7.89 12.12 7.19
N ASN A 125 7.21 13.21 6.84
CA ASN A 125 7.41 14.54 7.44
C ASN A 125 6.21 15.02 8.29
N ALA A 126 5.27 14.15 8.61
CA ALA A 126 4.27 14.53 9.60
C ALA A 126 5.02 14.99 10.86
N THR A 127 4.96 16.29 11.13
CA THR A 127 5.70 16.92 12.23
C THR A 127 5.33 16.23 13.53
N ALA A 128 6.33 15.74 14.23
CA ALA A 128 6.12 15.18 15.55
C ALA A 128 5.45 16.23 16.45
N THR A 129 4.25 15.92 16.89
CA THR A 129 3.55 16.68 17.93
C THR A 129 3.57 15.83 19.21
N PRO A 130 3.30 16.41 20.40
CA PRO A 130 3.17 15.60 21.61
C PRO A 130 2.13 14.48 21.52
N SER A 131 1.16 14.62 20.60
CA SER A 131 0.11 13.62 20.31
C SER A 131 0.37 12.78 19.07
N ASN A 132 1.34 13.16 18.24
CA ASN A 132 1.74 12.46 17.04
C ASN A 132 3.27 12.52 16.90
N GLN A 133 3.93 11.38 16.89
CA GLN A 133 5.40 11.29 16.84
C GLN A 133 5.98 11.47 15.44
N GLY A 134 5.22 12.06 14.53
CA GLY A 134 5.63 12.28 13.15
C GLY A 134 5.28 11.11 12.24
N GLY A 135 5.59 11.26 10.96
CA GLY A 135 5.39 10.21 9.96
C GLY A 135 6.12 8.94 10.32
N GLN A 136 5.39 7.84 10.35
CA GLN A 136 5.88 6.54 10.82
C GLN A 136 5.93 5.50 9.70
N LEU A 137 6.09 5.96 8.45
CA LEU A 137 6.35 5.06 7.34
C LEU A 137 7.68 4.32 7.58
N ARG A 138 7.61 2.98 7.64
CA ARG A 138 8.76 2.11 7.92
C ARG A 138 9.25 1.33 6.71
N GLY A 139 8.51 1.35 5.61
CA GLY A 139 8.90 0.67 4.38
C GLY A 139 7.73 0.43 3.45
N LEU A 140 8.04 -0.29 2.39
CA LEU A 140 7.09 -0.75 1.37
C LEU A 140 6.89 -2.25 1.52
N GLY A 141 5.68 -2.73 1.23
CA GLY A 141 5.34 -4.15 1.35
C GLY A 141 4.42 -4.62 0.24
N LEU A 142 4.23 -5.93 0.17
CA LEU A 142 3.38 -6.62 -0.79
C LEU A 142 2.40 -7.50 -0.03
N THR A 143 1.12 -7.39 -0.38
CA THR A 143 0.05 -8.21 0.20
C THR A 143 -0.90 -8.75 -0.89
N PRO A 144 -0.37 -9.39 -1.95
CA PRO A 144 -1.21 -9.90 -3.04
C PRO A 144 -2.10 -11.03 -2.56
N GLU A 145 -3.33 -11.07 -3.05
CA GLU A 145 -4.28 -12.16 -2.79
C GLU A 145 -4.37 -13.17 -3.93
N ALA A 146 -3.99 -12.76 -5.15
CA ALA A 146 -4.08 -13.59 -6.35
C ALA A 146 -2.70 -14.05 -6.82
N ILE A 147 -2.70 -15.18 -7.55
CA ILE A 147 -1.50 -15.69 -8.23
C ILE A 147 -1.35 -15.10 -9.64
N GLU A 148 -2.44 -14.61 -10.22
CA GLU A 148 -2.45 -13.91 -11.50
C GLU A 148 -1.95 -12.50 -11.30
N THR A 149 -0.67 -12.32 -11.53
CA THR A 149 0.01 -11.04 -11.26
C THR A 149 0.67 -10.49 -12.51
N ASN A 150 0.75 -9.17 -12.59
CA ASN A 150 1.47 -8.51 -13.67
C ASN A 150 2.93 -8.25 -13.24
N PRO A 151 3.93 -8.92 -13.84
CA PRO A 151 5.32 -8.83 -13.40
C PRO A 151 5.89 -7.41 -13.36
N ILE A 152 5.49 -6.54 -14.29
CA ILE A 152 5.99 -5.16 -14.35
C ILE A 152 5.70 -4.38 -13.06
N VAL A 153 4.55 -4.66 -12.44
CA VAL A 153 4.10 -4.00 -11.19
C VAL A 153 5.04 -4.35 -10.04
N TYR A 154 5.36 -5.63 -9.92
CA TYR A 154 6.23 -6.15 -8.87
C TYR A 154 7.70 -5.75 -9.07
N ASP A 155 8.17 -5.76 -10.32
CA ASP A 155 9.52 -5.31 -10.65
C ASP A 155 9.68 -3.82 -10.27
N LEU A 156 8.69 -2.98 -10.58
CA LEU A 156 8.70 -1.56 -10.21
C LEU A 156 8.70 -1.37 -8.69
N MET A 157 7.82 -2.10 -8.00
CA MET A 157 7.71 -2.01 -6.54
C MET A 157 9.02 -2.42 -5.85
N MET A 158 9.62 -3.54 -6.28
CA MET A 158 10.88 -4.02 -5.73
C MET A 158 12.05 -3.10 -6.07
N GLU A 159 12.08 -2.52 -7.27
CA GLU A 159 13.11 -1.55 -7.63
C GLU A 159 13.01 -0.29 -6.76
N ASN A 160 11.80 0.18 -6.45
CA ASN A 160 11.60 1.30 -5.55
C ASN A 160 12.12 1.01 -4.12
N VAL A 161 11.91 -0.21 -3.61
CA VAL A 161 12.46 -0.62 -2.31
C VAL A 161 13.98 -0.51 -2.30
N TRP A 162 14.65 -0.97 -3.36
CA TRP A 162 16.11 -0.90 -3.49
C TRP A 162 16.65 0.51 -3.69
N ARG A 163 15.93 1.35 -4.43
CA ARG A 163 16.32 2.75 -4.66
C ARG A 163 16.12 3.62 -3.43
N GLY A 164 15.24 3.21 -2.52
CA GLY A 164 14.94 3.98 -1.33
C GLY A 164 14.43 5.39 -1.69
N THR A 165 15.11 6.41 -1.19
CA THR A 165 14.72 7.81 -1.40
C THR A 165 14.91 8.32 -2.83
N ASP A 166 15.61 7.61 -3.69
CA ASP A 166 15.86 8.03 -5.07
C ASP A 166 14.75 7.60 -6.03
N GLY A 167 13.91 6.64 -5.63
CA GLY A 167 12.73 6.19 -6.34
C GLY A 167 12.87 6.02 -7.86
N VAL A 168 11.79 5.76 -8.55
CA VAL A 168 11.71 5.81 -10.02
C VAL A 168 11.09 7.16 -10.42
N THR A 169 11.93 8.12 -10.77
CA THR A 169 11.51 9.50 -11.10
C THR A 169 11.09 9.68 -12.54
N ASP A 170 11.51 8.79 -13.44
CA ASP A 170 11.16 8.76 -14.86
C ASP A 170 10.58 7.38 -15.19
N LEU A 171 9.27 7.28 -15.05
CA LEU A 171 8.53 6.03 -15.29
C LEU A 171 8.63 5.60 -16.75
N ASP A 172 8.60 6.54 -17.68
CA ASP A 172 8.70 6.24 -19.09
C ASP A 172 10.02 5.58 -19.44
N ALA A 173 11.13 6.19 -19.04
CA ALA A 173 12.44 5.60 -19.25
C ALA A 173 12.62 4.27 -18.48
N TRP A 174 11.94 4.12 -17.34
CA TRP A 174 11.96 2.87 -16.60
C TRP A 174 11.22 1.75 -17.35
N VAL A 175 10.03 2.04 -17.92
CA VAL A 175 9.26 1.07 -18.72
C VAL A 175 10.03 0.64 -19.96
N ASP A 176 10.74 1.56 -20.63
CA ASP A 176 11.59 1.22 -21.77
C ASP A 176 12.70 0.24 -21.36
N ARG A 177 13.42 0.55 -20.29
CA ARG A 177 14.46 -0.35 -19.75
C ARG A 177 13.89 -1.69 -19.28
N TYR A 178 12.70 -1.71 -18.70
CA TYR A 178 12.02 -2.95 -18.35
C TYR A 178 11.76 -3.81 -19.58
N ALA A 179 11.22 -3.20 -20.66
CA ALA A 179 10.95 -3.91 -21.91
C ALA A 179 12.22 -4.50 -22.54
N GLU A 180 13.31 -3.72 -22.56
CA GLU A 180 14.60 -4.19 -23.06
C GLU A 180 15.11 -5.41 -22.27
N ARG A 181 15.11 -5.32 -20.94
CA ARG A 181 15.58 -6.41 -20.05
C ARG A 181 14.68 -7.64 -20.16
N ARG A 182 13.39 -7.45 -20.14
CA ARG A 182 12.41 -8.54 -20.05
C ARG A 182 12.30 -9.34 -21.34
N TYR A 183 12.34 -8.66 -22.47
CA TYR A 183 12.08 -9.28 -23.77
C TYR A 183 13.36 -9.43 -24.62
N GLY A 184 14.50 -8.98 -24.18
CA GLY A 184 15.76 -9.08 -24.90
C GLY A 184 15.68 -8.43 -26.29
N LEU A 185 15.02 -7.29 -26.39
CA LEU A 185 14.73 -6.63 -27.66
C LEU A 185 16.04 -6.28 -28.39
N LYS A 186 16.18 -6.81 -29.63
CA LYS A 186 17.31 -6.51 -30.50
C LYS A 186 17.01 -5.23 -31.31
N ARG A 187 18.07 -4.61 -31.83
CA ARG A 187 17.99 -3.32 -32.54
C ARG A 187 16.85 -3.20 -33.55
N ALA A 188 16.56 -4.27 -34.31
CA ALA A 188 15.49 -4.25 -35.33
C ALA A 188 14.08 -4.17 -34.76
N ASP A 189 13.87 -4.71 -33.56
CA ASP A 189 12.55 -4.80 -32.93
C ASP A 189 12.39 -3.86 -31.75
N LEU A 190 13.49 -3.20 -31.34
CA LEU A 190 13.53 -2.36 -30.14
C LEU A 190 12.43 -1.28 -30.18
N GLN A 191 12.35 -0.48 -31.25
CA GLN A 191 11.37 0.59 -31.33
C GLN A 191 9.93 0.09 -31.29
N LYS A 192 9.62 -1.03 -31.93
CA LYS A 192 8.29 -1.62 -31.90
C LYS A 192 7.94 -2.16 -30.50
N GLY A 193 8.90 -2.80 -29.86
CA GLY A 193 8.73 -3.31 -28.50
C GLY A 193 8.54 -2.19 -27.47
N LEU A 194 9.31 -1.12 -27.57
CA LEU A 194 9.15 0.07 -26.73
C LEU A 194 7.79 0.72 -26.95
N LEU A 195 7.38 0.91 -28.20
CA LEU A 195 6.06 1.47 -28.52
C LEU A 195 4.93 0.59 -27.93
N ALA A 196 5.00 -0.72 -28.08
CA ALA A 196 4.00 -1.62 -27.53
C ALA A 196 3.91 -1.51 -25.99
N ASN A 197 5.04 -1.45 -25.30
CA ASN A 197 5.05 -1.28 -23.84
C ASN A 197 4.54 0.10 -23.40
N ARG A 198 4.82 1.15 -24.16
CA ARG A 198 4.25 2.49 -23.92
C ARG A 198 2.73 2.54 -24.11
N LEU A 199 2.21 1.84 -25.12
CA LEU A 199 0.77 1.69 -25.29
C LEU A 199 0.13 0.93 -24.13
N LEU A 200 0.76 -0.14 -23.65
CA LEU A 200 0.29 -0.87 -22.47
C LEU A 200 0.37 -0.01 -21.22
N GLN A 201 1.45 0.75 -21.02
CA GLN A 201 1.57 1.69 -19.92
C GLN A 201 0.41 2.67 -19.88
N ASN A 202 0.13 3.32 -21.01
CA ASN A 202 -0.87 4.39 -21.09
C ASN A 202 -2.32 3.90 -21.16
N SER A 203 -2.55 2.60 -21.27
CA SER A 203 -3.92 2.05 -21.39
C SER A 203 -4.27 1.03 -20.30
N VAL A 204 -3.36 0.12 -19.98
CA VAL A 204 -3.63 -1.00 -19.07
C VAL A 204 -2.85 -0.86 -17.76
N TYR A 205 -1.55 -0.53 -17.84
CA TYR A 205 -0.70 -0.57 -16.66
C TYR A 205 -0.84 0.65 -15.76
N ASP A 206 -1.33 1.78 -16.28
CA ASP A 206 -1.50 3.01 -15.52
C ASP A 206 -2.91 3.59 -15.71
N TYR A 207 -3.91 2.73 -15.63
CA TYR A 207 -5.30 3.12 -15.77
C TYR A 207 -5.80 3.85 -14.52
N HIS A 208 -6.30 5.07 -14.72
CA HIS A 208 -6.70 5.98 -13.65
C HIS A 208 -8.21 6.08 -13.42
N GLU A 209 -9.03 5.56 -14.31
CA GLU A 209 -10.47 5.58 -14.11
C GLU A 209 -10.94 4.45 -13.21
N SER A 210 -11.27 4.80 -12.02
CA SER A 210 -11.91 3.93 -11.07
C SER A 210 -13.11 4.62 -10.47
N THR A 211 -14.21 4.59 -11.15
CA THR A 211 -15.44 5.09 -10.55
C THR A 211 -16.39 4.01 -10.06
N THR A 212 -16.24 2.76 -10.52
CA THR A 212 -17.24 1.72 -10.22
C THR A 212 -16.70 0.34 -9.89
N ASP A 213 -15.46 0.02 -10.25
CA ASP A 213 -14.88 -1.28 -9.95
C ASP A 213 -13.48 -1.15 -9.33
N LYS A 214 -13.46 -0.81 -8.07
CA LYS A 214 -12.24 -0.70 -7.25
C LYS A 214 -11.54 -2.05 -7.01
N GLN A 215 -12.06 -3.13 -7.55
CA GLN A 215 -11.62 -4.48 -7.23
C GLN A 215 -10.77 -5.12 -8.32
N GLY A 216 -10.11 -4.33 -9.17
CA GLY A 216 -9.11 -4.84 -10.09
C GLY A 216 -9.62 -5.64 -11.31
N THR A 217 -10.94 -5.74 -11.50
CA THR A 217 -11.52 -6.41 -12.67
C THR A 217 -11.72 -5.50 -13.85
N SER A 218 -11.90 -4.21 -13.61
CA SER A 218 -12.13 -3.22 -14.66
C SER A 218 -10.92 -2.98 -15.54
N GLY A 219 -9.72 -3.32 -15.07
CA GLY A 219 -8.48 -3.19 -15.82
C GLY A 219 -8.13 -4.39 -16.72
N SER A 220 -9.00 -5.36 -16.86
CA SER A 220 -8.78 -6.40 -17.87
C SER A 220 -9.03 -5.81 -19.25
N ILE A 221 -8.12 -6.03 -20.18
CA ILE A 221 -8.31 -5.65 -21.60
C ILE A 221 -9.60 -6.26 -22.20
N PHE A 222 -10.20 -7.22 -21.53
CA PHE A 222 -11.46 -7.85 -21.88
C PHE A 222 -12.68 -7.23 -21.16
N ALA A 223 -12.48 -6.41 -20.14
CA ALA A 223 -13.56 -5.71 -19.44
C ALA A 223 -13.85 -4.32 -20.01
N ALA A 224 -12.98 -3.80 -20.86
CA ALA A 224 -13.19 -2.56 -21.59
C ALA A 224 -14.08 -2.82 -22.83
N ARG A 225 -15.36 -3.13 -22.59
CA ARG A 225 -16.40 -3.13 -23.63
C ARG A 225 -17.54 -2.23 -23.21
#